data_b03ce0f7973a9964c7ce0c7a871616c3
#
_entry.id   b03ce0f7973a9964c7ce0c7a871616c3
#
_cell.length_a   1.000
_cell.length_b   1.000
_cell.length_c   1.000
_cell.angle_alpha   90.00
_cell.angle_beta   90.00
_cell.angle_gamma   90.00
#
_symmetry.space_group_name_H-M   'P 1'
#
loop_
_entity.id
_entity.type
_entity.pdbx_description
1 polymer ?
#
loop_
_entity_poly.entity_id
_entity_poly.type
_entity_poly.pdbx_seq_one_letter_code
_entity_poly.pdbx_strand_id
1 'polypeptide(L)'
;RDGIASRGLGDVYQRQIEFPLPNSQEISIEVERLLVAMGQYPEKRLLDEVVRASLGLSIERIRRVLARAIASHGELELDDVDLILEEKRQTIRQTQILDFYPAHQNISDIGGLDNLKDWLLRRGGAFSERARQYGLPHPRGLLLAGIQGTGKSLTAKAIAHHWHLPLLRLDVGRLFGGLVGESESRTRQMISIAEALAPCVLWIDEIDKGFAGLK
;
A
#
# COMPACT_ATOMS: atom_id res chain seq x y z
N ARG A 1 56.61 0.09 17.96
CA ARG A 1 55.59 0.25 19.05
C ARG A 1 54.29 0.59 18.36
N ASP A 2 53.52 -0.43 18.23
CA ASP A 2 52.34 -0.49 17.38
C ASP A 2 51.13 0.05 18.13
N GLY A 3 50.60 1.16 17.63
CA GLY A 3 49.30 1.66 18.04
C GLY A 3 48.18 0.88 17.36
N ILE A 4 47.66 -0.16 17.99
CA ILE A 4 46.39 -0.78 17.60
C ILE A 4 45.29 0.18 18.01
N ALA A 5 44.83 0.93 17.02
CA ALA A 5 43.62 1.72 17.17
C ALA A 5 42.46 0.76 17.43
N SER A 6 41.84 0.88 18.58
CA SER A 6 40.62 0.21 18.98
C SER A 6 39.49 0.64 18.00
N ARG A 7 39.28 -0.17 16.97
CA ARG A 7 38.02 -0.09 16.18
C ARG A 7 36.91 -0.47 17.15
N GLY A 8 36.10 0.53 17.47
CA GLY A 8 35.04 0.42 18.46
C GLY A 8 34.08 -0.72 18.16
N LEU A 9 33.77 -1.49 19.16
CA LEU A 9 32.75 -2.54 19.22
C LEU A 9 31.33 -2.01 18.85
N GLY A 10 31.18 -0.70 18.59
CA GLY A 10 29.93 -0.07 18.22
C GLY A 10 29.39 -0.43 16.82
N ASP A 11 30.28 -0.74 15.87
CA ASP A 11 29.88 -0.99 14.48
C ASP A 11 29.34 -2.40 14.19
N VAL A 12 29.49 -3.33 15.12
CA VAL A 12 29.08 -4.73 14.92
C VAL A 12 27.60 -4.96 15.21
N TYR A 13 26.95 -4.06 15.97
CA TYR A 13 25.55 -4.23 16.40
C TYR A 13 24.51 -3.43 15.59
N GLN A 14 24.90 -2.72 14.55
CA GLN A 14 23.99 -1.88 13.75
C GLN A 14 23.69 -2.41 12.34
N ARG A 15 23.95 -3.69 12.06
CA ARG A 15 23.43 -4.28 10.82
C ARG A 15 21.94 -4.58 11.02
N GLN A 16 21.10 -3.62 10.69
CA GLN A 16 19.67 -3.80 10.57
C GLN A 16 19.41 -4.73 9.38
N ILE A 17 18.88 -5.93 9.63
CA ILE A 17 18.40 -6.83 8.59
C ILE A 17 16.95 -6.43 8.35
N GLU A 18 16.68 -5.83 7.20
CA GLU A 18 15.33 -5.56 6.76
C GLU A 18 14.73 -6.85 6.20
N PHE A 19 13.60 -7.27 6.75
CA PHE A 19 12.78 -8.33 6.18
C PHE A 19 11.71 -7.66 5.30
N PRO A 20 11.78 -7.80 3.96
CA PRO A 20 10.79 -7.22 3.10
C PRO A 20 9.42 -7.88 3.33
N LEU A 21 8.36 -7.13 3.09
CA LEU A 21 7.01 -7.70 3.08
C LEU A 21 6.87 -8.67 1.89
N PRO A 22 6.06 -9.73 2.03
CA PRO A 22 5.96 -10.76 1.01
C PRO A 22 5.30 -10.21 -0.26
N ASN A 23 5.80 -10.67 -1.40
CA ASN A 23 5.21 -10.39 -2.72
C ASN A 23 3.99 -11.29 -3.00
N SER A 24 3.28 -11.02 -4.11
CA SER A 24 2.06 -11.76 -4.46
C SER A 24 2.27 -13.27 -4.64
N GLN A 25 3.43 -13.70 -5.16
CA GLN A 25 3.74 -15.11 -5.33
C GLN A 25 3.97 -15.80 -3.99
N GLU A 26 4.73 -15.18 -3.10
CA GLU A 26 4.98 -15.70 -1.75
C GLU A 26 3.69 -15.80 -0.94
N ILE A 27 2.80 -14.79 -1.07
CA ILE A 27 1.48 -14.81 -0.44
C ILE A 27 0.62 -15.97 -1.01
N SER A 28 0.58 -16.14 -2.35
CA SER A 28 -0.19 -17.20 -2.99
C SER A 28 0.22 -18.57 -2.49
N ILE A 29 1.52 -18.84 -2.48
CA ILE A 29 2.09 -20.11 -2.00
C ILE A 29 1.70 -20.37 -0.54
N GLU A 30 1.79 -19.34 0.30
CA GLU A 30 1.49 -19.50 1.72
C GLU A 30 -0.01 -19.68 1.98
N VAL A 31 -0.87 -18.93 1.29
CA VAL A 31 -2.34 -19.08 1.38
C VAL A 31 -2.77 -20.47 0.92
N GLU A 32 -2.30 -20.91 -0.24
CA GLU A 32 -2.58 -22.26 -0.76
C GLU A 32 -2.13 -23.34 0.24
N ARG A 33 -0.91 -23.21 0.78
CA ARG A 33 -0.38 -24.16 1.77
C ARG A 33 -1.26 -24.25 3.01
N LEU A 34 -1.72 -23.11 3.52
CA LEU A 34 -2.60 -23.06 4.69
C LEU A 34 -3.96 -23.72 4.41
N LEU A 35 -4.57 -23.38 3.28
CA LEU A 35 -5.88 -23.91 2.91
C LEU A 35 -5.83 -25.42 2.66
N VAL A 36 -4.83 -25.91 1.95
CA VAL A 36 -4.62 -27.36 1.73
C VAL A 36 -4.39 -28.08 3.05
N ALA A 37 -3.62 -27.52 3.98
CA ALA A 37 -3.43 -28.10 5.31
C ALA A 37 -4.74 -28.20 6.13
N MET A 38 -5.73 -27.36 5.81
CA MET A 38 -7.07 -27.39 6.40
C MET A 38 -8.09 -28.18 5.56
N GLY A 39 -7.64 -28.86 4.49
CA GLY A 39 -8.50 -29.66 3.60
C GLY A 39 -9.34 -28.83 2.63
N GLN A 40 -8.99 -27.58 2.42
CA GLN A 40 -9.71 -26.66 1.52
C GLN A 40 -8.98 -26.48 0.19
N TYR A 41 -9.73 -26.42 -0.89
CA TYR A 41 -9.23 -26.22 -2.24
C TYR A 41 -10.01 -25.04 -2.87
N PRO A 42 -9.54 -23.79 -2.65
CA PRO A 42 -10.27 -22.62 -3.07
C PRO A 42 -10.30 -22.50 -4.59
N GLU A 43 -11.38 -21.94 -5.10
CA GLU A 43 -11.44 -21.50 -6.49
C GLU A 43 -10.36 -20.43 -6.75
N LYS A 44 -9.82 -20.43 -7.98
CA LYS A 44 -8.80 -19.47 -8.38
C LYS A 44 -9.20 -18.00 -8.13
N ARG A 45 -10.48 -17.68 -8.33
CA ARG A 45 -11.01 -16.34 -8.09
C ARG A 45 -10.89 -15.93 -6.62
N LEU A 46 -11.26 -16.80 -5.70
CA LEU A 46 -11.14 -16.55 -4.26
C LEU A 46 -9.67 -16.38 -3.87
N LEU A 47 -8.79 -17.24 -4.36
CA LEU A 47 -7.36 -17.16 -4.10
C LEU A 47 -6.78 -15.82 -4.57
N ASP A 48 -7.10 -15.39 -5.81
CA ASP A 48 -6.62 -14.13 -6.38
C ASP A 48 -7.10 -12.91 -5.55
N GLU A 49 -8.34 -12.91 -5.07
CA GLU A 49 -8.87 -11.84 -4.22
C GLU A 49 -8.21 -11.82 -2.83
N VAL A 50 -8.03 -12.98 -2.21
CA VAL A 50 -7.34 -13.11 -0.91
C VAL A 50 -5.87 -12.67 -1.02
N VAL A 51 -5.17 -13.08 -2.06
CA VAL A 51 -3.78 -12.65 -2.32
C VAL A 51 -3.72 -11.14 -2.48
N ARG A 52 -4.59 -10.56 -3.29
CA ARG A 52 -4.66 -9.11 -3.52
C ARG A 52 -4.97 -8.34 -2.24
N ALA A 53 -5.94 -8.82 -1.47
CA ALA A 53 -6.27 -8.24 -0.18
C ALA A 53 -5.11 -8.32 0.82
N SER A 54 -4.33 -9.39 0.77
CA SER A 54 -3.22 -9.66 1.70
C SER A 54 -1.93 -8.88 1.41
N LEU A 55 -1.77 -8.29 0.22
CA LEU A 55 -0.61 -7.46 -0.11
C LEU A 55 -0.38 -6.37 0.94
N GLY A 56 0.87 -6.21 1.38
CA GLY A 56 1.25 -5.24 2.42
C GLY A 56 1.08 -5.74 3.86
N LEU A 57 0.67 -7.00 4.05
CA LEU A 57 0.67 -7.67 5.36
C LEU A 57 1.86 -8.62 5.47
N SER A 58 2.37 -8.82 6.69
CA SER A 58 3.35 -9.88 6.96
C SER A 58 2.68 -11.26 6.90
N ILE A 59 3.47 -12.30 6.60
CA ILE A 59 2.99 -13.69 6.56
C ILE A 59 2.28 -14.10 7.86
N GLU A 60 2.78 -13.65 9.01
CA GLU A 60 2.17 -13.95 10.31
C GLU A 60 0.78 -13.33 10.47
N ARG A 61 0.60 -12.10 9.98
CA ARG A 61 -0.72 -11.44 9.99
C ARG A 61 -1.69 -12.11 9.05
N ILE A 62 -1.23 -12.50 7.86
CA ILE A 62 -2.02 -13.26 6.89
C ILE A 62 -2.51 -14.56 7.52
N ARG A 63 -1.61 -15.34 8.11
CA ARG A 63 -1.97 -16.59 8.82
C ARG A 63 -3.02 -16.37 9.89
N ARG A 64 -2.83 -15.33 10.69
CA ARG A 64 -3.75 -15.02 11.80
C ARG A 64 -5.14 -14.64 11.32
N VAL A 65 -5.25 -13.79 10.30
CA VAL A 65 -6.56 -13.35 9.79
C VAL A 65 -7.28 -14.49 9.08
N LEU A 66 -6.57 -15.30 8.29
CA LEU A 66 -7.15 -16.46 7.63
C LEU A 66 -7.61 -17.52 8.64
N ALA A 67 -6.79 -17.84 9.66
CA ALA A 67 -7.18 -18.76 10.72
C ALA A 67 -8.44 -18.27 11.47
N ARG A 68 -8.56 -16.96 11.69
CA ARG A 68 -9.76 -16.36 12.31
C ARG A 68 -10.99 -16.50 11.41
N ALA A 69 -10.85 -16.21 10.11
CA ALA A 69 -11.92 -16.36 9.13
C ALA A 69 -12.44 -17.80 9.07
N ILE A 70 -11.55 -18.75 8.89
CA ILE A 70 -11.89 -20.17 8.81
C ILE A 70 -12.48 -20.69 10.12
N ALA A 71 -12.00 -20.23 11.29
CA ALA A 71 -12.54 -20.62 12.58
C ALA A 71 -13.99 -20.13 12.79
N SER A 72 -14.42 -19.07 12.10
CA SER A 72 -15.78 -18.51 12.20
C SER A 72 -16.82 -19.34 11.45
N HIS A 73 -16.47 -19.83 10.25
CA HIS A 73 -17.43 -20.42 9.30
C HIS A 73 -17.05 -21.84 8.86
N GLY A 74 -15.85 -22.32 9.20
CA GLY A 74 -15.33 -23.62 8.80
C GLY A 74 -14.59 -23.63 7.46
N GLU A 75 -14.86 -22.67 6.59
CA GLU A 75 -14.22 -22.51 5.29
C GLU A 75 -13.95 -21.03 4.99
N LEU A 76 -13.08 -20.77 4.01
CA LEU A 76 -12.76 -19.41 3.57
C LEU A 76 -13.72 -19.00 2.43
N GLU A 77 -14.40 -17.87 2.62
CA GLU A 77 -15.37 -17.32 1.67
C GLU A 77 -14.93 -15.96 1.13
N LEU A 78 -15.62 -15.47 0.08
CA LEU A 78 -15.35 -14.13 -0.48
C LEU A 78 -15.62 -13.00 0.52
N ASP A 79 -16.59 -13.18 1.40
CA ASP A 79 -16.95 -12.21 2.44
C ASP A 79 -15.82 -12.03 3.49
N ASP A 80 -14.95 -13.04 3.64
CA ASP A 80 -13.79 -12.95 4.53
C ASP A 80 -12.69 -12.02 4.02
N VAL A 81 -12.73 -11.63 2.75
CA VAL A 81 -11.82 -10.61 2.19
C VAL A 81 -11.91 -9.30 2.96
N ASP A 82 -13.10 -8.94 3.44
CA ASP A 82 -13.30 -7.73 4.25
C ASP A 82 -12.54 -7.79 5.58
N LEU A 83 -12.41 -8.97 6.19
CA LEU A 83 -11.60 -9.16 7.40
C LEU A 83 -10.11 -8.90 7.13
N ILE A 84 -9.62 -9.34 5.98
CA ILE A 84 -8.23 -9.11 5.57
C ILE A 84 -7.99 -7.61 5.31
N LEU A 85 -8.93 -6.95 4.65
CA LEU A 85 -8.86 -5.51 4.39
C LEU A 85 -8.89 -4.69 5.69
N GLU A 86 -9.67 -5.11 6.69
CA GLU A 86 -9.70 -4.45 7.99
C GLU A 86 -8.39 -4.65 8.76
N GLU A 87 -7.81 -5.85 8.77
CA GLU A 87 -6.48 -6.11 9.34
C GLU A 87 -5.40 -5.25 8.68
N LYS A 88 -5.45 -5.12 7.34
CA LYS A 88 -4.58 -4.23 6.57
C LYS A 88 -4.75 -2.78 7.02
N ARG A 89 -5.99 -2.30 7.13
CA ARG A 89 -6.30 -0.94 7.57
C ARG A 89 -5.72 -0.66 8.96
N GLN A 90 -5.91 -1.58 9.89
CA GLN A 90 -5.36 -1.45 11.25
C GLN A 90 -3.84 -1.45 11.25
N THR A 91 -3.21 -2.32 10.46
CA THR A 91 -1.75 -2.41 10.34
C THR A 91 -1.16 -1.10 9.80
N ILE A 92 -1.74 -0.54 8.76
CA ILE A 92 -1.27 0.72 8.17
C ILE A 92 -1.48 1.88 9.15
N ARG A 93 -2.62 1.95 9.84
CA ARG A 93 -2.89 2.98 10.86
C ARG A 93 -1.90 2.95 12.02
N GLN A 94 -1.40 1.78 12.40
CA GLN A 94 -0.40 1.65 13.46
C GLN A 94 0.92 2.39 13.14
N THR A 95 1.22 2.62 11.87
CA THR A 95 2.40 3.39 11.45
C THR A 95 2.26 4.88 11.75
N GLN A 96 1.02 5.36 11.94
CA GLN A 96 0.66 6.76 12.16
C GLN A 96 1.08 7.74 11.02
N ILE A 97 1.61 7.23 9.92
CA ILE A 97 2.12 8.02 8.79
C ILE A 97 1.17 7.92 7.60
N LEU A 98 0.62 6.72 7.40
CA LEU A 98 -0.28 6.40 6.29
C LEU A 98 -1.66 6.01 6.80
N ASP A 99 -2.67 6.45 6.07
CA ASP A 99 -4.04 5.97 6.23
C ASP A 99 -4.47 5.20 4.97
N PHE A 100 -5.08 4.03 5.16
CA PHE A 100 -5.69 3.27 4.07
C PHE A 100 -7.14 3.70 3.90
N TYR A 101 -7.50 4.10 2.68
CA TYR A 101 -8.85 4.50 2.34
C TYR A 101 -9.48 3.50 1.36
N PRO A 102 -10.64 2.93 1.71
CA PRO A 102 -11.43 2.23 0.71
C PRO A 102 -11.94 3.25 -0.32
N ALA A 103 -11.66 2.99 -1.59
CA ALA A 103 -12.08 3.86 -2.67
C ALA A 103 -13.46 3.39 -3.19
N HIS A 104 -14.50 4.13 -2.85
CA HIS A 104 -15.87 3.83 -3.28
C HIS A 104 -16.46 4.90 -4.21
N GLN A 105 -15.75 6.01 -4.40
CA GLN A 105 -16.21 7.13 -5.20
C GLN A 105 -16.04 6.87 -6.69
N ASN A 106 -17.11 7.00 -7.44
CA ASN A 106 -17.06 6.90 -8.89
C ASN A 106 -16.52 8.18 -9.53
N ILE A 107 -15.89 8.04 -10.67
CA ILE A 107 -15.41 9.19 -11.47
C ILE A 107 -16.57 10.05 -11.97
N SER A 108 -17.77 9.49 -12.10
CA SER A 108 -19.02 10.19 -12.43
C SER A 108 -19.48 11.16 -11.35
N ASP A 109 -19.08 10.93 -10.09
CA ASP A 109 -19.46 11.77 -8.95
C ASP A 109 -18.71 13.11 -8.95
N ILE A 110 -17.68 13.22 -9.81
CA ILE A 110 -16.89 14.45 -9.98
C ILE A 110 -17.54 15.28 -11.06
N GLY A 111 -18.00 16.49 -10.70
CA GLY A 111 -18.50 17.47 -11.67
C GLY A 111 -17.36 18.05 -12.51
N GLY A 112 -17.56 18.19 -13.83
CA GLY A 112 -16.55 18.71 -14.75
C GLY A 112 -15.31 17.83 -14.87
N LEU A 113 -14.14 18.46 -15.05
CA LEU A 113 -12.83 17.81 -15.21
C LEU A 113 -12.77 16.81 -16.39
N ASP A 114 -13.44 17.10 -17.49
CA ASP A 114 -13.60 16.19 -18.63
C ASP A 114 -12.23 15.78 -19.22
N ASN A 115 -11.30 16.70 -19.33
CA ASN A 115 -9.94 16.42 -19.78
C ASN A 115 -9.21 15.42 -18.87
N LEU A 116 -9.42 15.54 -17.54
CA LEU A 116 -8.82 14.62 -16.58
C LEU A 116 -9.48 13.23 -16.69
N LYS A 117 -10.80 13.18 -16.84
CA LYS A 117 -11.55 11.93 -17.02
C LYS A 117 -11.09 11.19 -18.27
N ASP A 118 -10.96 11.88 -19.39
CA ASP A 118 -10.42 11.34 -20.63
C ASP A 118 -8.99 10.82 -20.46
N TRP A 119 -8.16 11.59 -19.77
CA TRP A 119 -6.79 11.19 -19.49
C TRP A 119 -6.72 9.90 -18.64
N LEU A 120 -7.55 9.80 -17.60
CA LEU A 120 -7.63 8.63 -16.72
C LEU A 120 -8.09 7.38 -17.48
N LEU A 121 -9.12 7.51 -18.33
CA LEU A 121 -9.62 6.41 -19.17
C LEU A 121 -8.53 5.86 -20.09
N ARG A 122 -7.80 6.74 -20.78
CA ARG A 122 -6.71 6.34 -21.68
C ARG A 122 -5.54 5.69 -20.95
N ARG A 123 -5.26 6.09 -19.70
CA ARG A 123 -4.13 5.61 -18.90
C ARG A 123 -4.46 4.39 -18.05
N GLY A 124 -5.72 4.09 -17.79
CA GLY A 124 -6.13 2.91 -17.03
C GLY A 124 -5.61 1.59 -17.61
N GLY A 125 -5.53 1.50 -18.94
CA GLY A 125 -4.95 0.33 -19.61
C GLY A 125 -3.46 0.06 -19.31
N ALA A 126 -2.72 1.05 -18.80
CA ALA A 126 -1.30 0.90 -18.50
C ALA A 126 -1.03 -0.06 -17.31
N PHE A 127 -2.05 -0.36 -16.49
CA PHE A 127 -1.94 -1.32 -15.38
C PHE A 127 -2.22 -2.77 -15.82
N SER A 128 -2.56 -3.02 -17.08
CA SER A 128 -2.82 -4.36 -17.60
C SER A 128 -1.52 -5.13 -17.81
N GLU A 129 -1.60 -6.47 -17.69
CA GLU A 129 -0.48 -7.36 -18.00
C GLU A 129 0.02 -7.18 -19.46
N ARG A 130 -0.90 -6.91 -20.38
CA ARG A 130 -0.56 -6.63 -21.78
C ARG A 130 0.32 -5.38 -21.91
N ALA A 131 0.00 -4.32 -21.19
CA ALA A 131 0.80 -3.09 -21.18
C ALA A 131 2.21 -3.34 -20.62
N ARG A 132 2.31 -4.16 -19.56
CA ARG A 132 3.58 -4.57 -18.97
C ARG A 132 4.45 -5.36 -19.94
N GLN A 133 3.87 -6.29 -20.69
CA GLN A 133 4.57 -7.07 -21.73
C GLN A 133 5.10 -6.18 -22.87
N TYR A 134 4.39 -5.09 -23.19
CA TYR A 134 4.85 -4.09 -24.14
C TYR A 134 5.83 -3.06 -23.56
N GLY A 135 6.21 -3.17 -22.28
CA GLY A 135 7.12 -2.24 -21.62
C GLY A 135 6.54 -0.84 -21.41
N LEU A 136 5.21 -0.68 -21.41
CA LEU A 136 4.57 0.61 -21.16
C LEU A 136 4.67 0.97 -19.67
N PRO A 137 5.23 2.14 -19.32
CA PRO A 137 5.34 2.55 -17.92
C PRO A 137 3.97 2.92 -17.34
N HIS A 138 3.77 2.59 -16.08
CA HIS A 138 2.62 3.09 -15.31
C HIS A 138 2.63 4.61 -15.17
N PRO A 139 1.47 5.26 -15.04
CA PRO A 139 1.40 6.67 -14.66
C PRO A 139 2.13 6.90 -13.33
N ARG A 140 3.05 7.88 -13.29
CA ARG A 140 3.91 8.08 -12.11
C ARG A 140 3.34 9.08 -11.12
N GLY A 141 2.66 10.10 -11.59
CA GLY A 141 2.11 11.12 -10.71
C GLY A 141 1.15 12.07 -11.41
N LEU A 142 0.27 12.67 -10.62
CA LEU A 142 -0.68 13.69 -11.01
C LEU A 142 -0.67 14.79 -9.95
N LEU A 143 -0.42 16.03 -10.36
CA LEU A 143 -0.52 17.18 -9.47
C LEU A 143 -1.88 17.86 -9.68
N LEU A 144 -2.67 17.91 -8.60
CA LEU A 144 -3.95 18.60 -8.55
C LEU A 144 -3.77 19.96 -7.84
N ALA A 145 -3.76 21.05 -8.60
CA ALA A 145 -3.68 22.40 -8.06
C ALA A 145 -5.05 23.08 -8.11
N GLY A 146 -5.39 23.83 -7.07
CA GLY A 146 -6.65 24.56 -6.97
C GLY A 146 -6.97 24.98 -5.55
N ILE A 147 -7.95 25.87 -5.40
CA ILE A 147 -8.43 26.38 -4.10
C ILE A 147 -9.08 25.26 -3.27
N GLN A 148 -9.24 25.49 -1.99
CA GLN A 148 -9.97 24.57 -1.11
C GLN A 148 -11.42 24.39 -1.60
N GLY A 149 -11.97 23.18 -1.40
CA GLY A 149 -13.34 22.87 -1.80
C GLY A 149 -13.55 22.49 -3.28
N THR A 150 -12.53 22.53 -4.13
CA THR A 150 -12.64 22.16 -5.57
C THR A 150 -12.63 20.66 -5.86
N GLY A 151 -12.78 19.82 -4.84
CA GLY A 151 -12.91 18.37 -5.04
C GLY A 151 -11.60 17.60 -5.26
N LYS A 152 -10.42 18.19 -4.97
CA LYS A 152 -9.11 17.52 -5.13
C LYS A 152 -9.05 16.16 -4.43
N SER A 153 -9.48 16.11 -3.17
CA SER A 153 -9.49 14.87 -2.38
C SER A 153 -10.49 13.85 -2.88
N LEU A 154 -11.63 14.29 -3.40
CA LEU A 154 -12.63 13.43 -4.05
C LEU A 154 -12.04 12.83 -5.32
N THR A 155 -11.33 13.64 -6.10
CA THR A 155 -10.65 13.20 -7.31
C THR A 155 -9.62 12.10 -7.03
N ALA A 156 -8.79 12.23 -5.99
CA ALA A 156 -7.82 11.20 -5.62
C ALA A 156 -8.50 9.84 -5.31
N LYS A 157 -9.62 9.89 -4.58
CA LYS A 157 -10.42 8.69 -4.28
C LYS A 157 -11.05 8.07 -5.52
N ALA A 158 -11.60 8.90 -6.40
CA ALA A 158 -12.22 8.43 -7.64
C ALA A 158 -11.18 7.85 -8.62
N ILE A 159 -9.95 8.37 -8.67
CA ILE A 159 -8.85 7.79 -9.45
C ILE A 159 -8.53 6.38 -8.96
N ALA A 160 -8.35 6.20 -7.66
CA ALA A 160 -8.05 4.90 -7.08
C ALA A 160 -9.16 3.89 -7.35
N HIS A 161 -10.42 4.29 -7.20
CA HIS A 161 -11.57 3.45 -7.51
C HIS A 161 -11.63 3.08 -9.00
N HIS A 162 -11.45 4.06 -9.90
CA HIS A 162 -11.50 3.83 -11.34
C HIS A 162 -10.42 2.86 -11.84
N TRP A 163 -9.23 2.93 -11.26
CA TRP A 163 -8.12 2.02 -11.61
C TRP A 163 -8.09 0.75 -10.77
N HIS A 164 -9.04 0.56 -9.84
CA HIS A 164 -9.13 -0.59 -8.93
C HIS A 164 -7.84 -0.77 -8.12
N LEU A 165 -7.24 0.34 -7.71
CA LEU A 165 -6.01 0.37 -6.93
C LEU A 165 -6.27 0.77 -5.47
N PRO A 166 -5.51 0.22 -4.51
CA PRO A 166 -5.58 0.67 -3.13
C PRO A 166 -5.17 2.14 -3.01
N LEU A 167 -5.86 2.88 -2.13
CA LEU A 167 -5.57 4.28 -1.86
C LEU A 167 -4.92 4.42 -0.49
N LEU A 168 -3.71 4.98 -0.48
CA LEU A 168 -2.99 5.38 0.71
C LEU A 168 -2.97 6.90 0.80
N ARG A 169 -3.32 7.46 1.94
CA ARG A 169 -3.12 8.88 2.24
C ARG A 169 -1.89 9.05 3.11
N LEU A 170 -0.98 9.91 2.68
CA LEU A 170 0.18 10.33 3.45
C LEU A 170 -0.15 11.59 4.26
N ASP A 171 0.09 11.52 5.57
CA ASP A 171 0.08 12.69 6.44
C ASP A 171 1.47 13.33 6.45
N VAL A 172 1.62 14.39 5.67
CA VAL A 172 2.89 15.12 5.51
C VAL A 172 3.35 15.74 6.82
N GLY A 173 2.40 16.22 7.65
CA GLY A 173 2.72 16.80 8.95
C GLY A 173 3.34 15.79 9.90
N ARG A 174 2.85 14.56 9.91
CA ARG A 174 3.40 13.47 10.72
C ARG A 174 4.71 12.93 10.18
N LEU A 175 4.91 12.98 8.86
CA LEU A 175 6.16 12.53 8.24
C LEU A 175 7.33 13.42 8.65
N PHE A 176 7.15 14.73 8.64
CA PHE A 176 8.20 15.71 8.91
C PHE A 176 8.15 16.33 10.32
N GLY A 177 7.13 16.04 11.11
CA GLY A 177 6.92 16.63 12.45
C GLY A 177 7.77 16.04 13.59
N GLY A 178 8.75 15.18 13.29
CA GLY A 178 9.63 14.56 14.28
C GLY A 178 11.02 15.18 14.33
N LEU A 179 11.84 14.69 15.28
CA LEU A 179 13.27 15.04 15.36
C LEU A 179 14.02 14.58 14.10
N VAL A 180 15.13 15.27 13.80
CA VAL A 180 16.03 14.90 12.70
C VAL A 180 16.49 13.44 12.90
N GLY A 181 16.27 12.57 11.92
CA GLY A 181 16.51 11.12 11.99
C GLY A 181 15.22 10.29 12.10
N GLU A 182 14.19 10.74 12.80
CA GLU A 182 12.89 10.08 12.78
C GLU A 182 12.19 10.22 11.42
N SER A 183 12.31 11.37 10.79
CA SER A 183 11.75 11.64 9.46
C SER A 183 12.30 10.71 8.38
N GLU A 184 13.60 10.37 8.43
CA GLU A 184 14.19 9.39 7.53
C GLU A 184 13.65 7.97 7.74
N SER A 185 13.54 7.55 9.01
CA SER A 185 12.99 6.23 9.34
C SER A 185 11.52 6.13 8.90
N ARG A 186 10.73 7.16 9.17
CA ARG A 186 9.32 7.25 8.74
C ARG A 186 9.17 7.24 7.22
N THR A 187 10.06 7.95 6.51
CA THR A 187 10.07 7.96 5.04
C THR A 187 10.38 6.57 4.49
N ARG A 188 11.39 5.88 5.02
CA ARG A 188 11.70 4.49 4.63
C ARG A 188 10.53 3.55 4.89
N GLN A 189 9.90 3.66 6.05
CA GLN A 189 8.73 2.85 6.39
C GLN A 189 7.55 3.11 5.44
N MET A 190 7.28 4.37 5.11
CA MET A 190 6.24 4.77 4.15
C MET A 190 6.51 4.17 2.77
N ILE A 191 7.74 4.26 2.27
CA ILE A 191 8.15 3.69 0.98
C ILE A 191 7.97 2.17 0.98
N SER A 192 8.46 1.48 2.00
CA SER A 192 8.34 0.02 2.12
C SER A 192 6.87 -0.45 2.08
N ILE A 193 5.97 0.25 2.76
CA ILE A 193 4.53 -0.07 2.73
C ILE A 193 3.93 0.21 1.35
N ALA A 194 4.27 1.35 0.74
CA ALA A 194 3.76 1.70 -0.59
C ALA A 194 4.25 0.72 -1.67
N GLU A 195 5.51 0.28 -1.60
CA GLU A 195 6.08 -0.72 -2.50
C GLU A 195 5.43 -2.09 -2.33
N ALA A 196 5.18 -2.51 -1.09
CA ALA A 196 4.50 -3.78 -0.80
C ALA A 196 3.04 -3.81 -1.26
N LEU A 197 2.41 -2.64 -1.38
CA LEU A 197 1.04 -2.48 -1.88
C LEU A 197 0.98 -2.13 -3.37
N ALA A 198 2.13 -1.98 -4.03
CA ALA A 198 2.18 -1.58 -5.44
C ALA A 198 1.54 -2.64 -6.36
N PRO A 199 0.80 -2.19 -7.40
CA PRO A 199 0.49 -0.81 -7.72
C PRO A 199 -0.56 -0.20 -6.78
N CYS A 200 -0.31 0.98 -6.25
CA CYS A 200 -1.22 1.71 -5.38
C CYS A 200 -1.26 3.20 -5.74
N VAL A 201 -2.30 3.88 -5.30
CA VAL A 201 -2.39 5.35 -5.38
C VAL A 201 -1.94 5.93 -4.04
N LEU A 202 -0.83 6.66 -4.04
CA LEU A 202 -0.38 7.43 -2.88
C LEU A 202 -0.90 8.87 -3.00
N TRP A 203 -1.85 9.23 -2.16
CA TRP A 203 -2.39 10.57 -2.08
C TRP A 203 -1.64 11.39 -1.04
N ILE A 204 -0.97 12.41 -1.51
CA ILE A 204 -0.25 13.37 -0.67
C ILE A 204 -1.06 14.66 -0.64
N ASP A 205 -1.63 14.97 0.53
CA ASP A 205 -2.39 16.21 0.73
C ASP A 205 -1.47 17.30 1.31
N GLU A 206 -1.77 18.56 0.99
CA GLU A 206 -1.05 19.71 1.53
C GLU A 206 0.49 19.62 1.39
N ILE A 207 0.93 19.19 0.21
CA ILE A 207 2.36 18.94 -0.07
C ILE A 207 3.23 20.18 0.19
N ASP A 208 2.68 21.38 0.04
CA ASP A 208 3.31 22.66 0.32
C ASP A 208 3.75 22.81 1.78
N LYS A 209 3.00 22.25 2.72
CA LYS A 209 3.36 22.24 4.16
C LYS A 209 4.63 21.44 4.43
N GLY A 210 4.84 20.34 3.70
CA GLY A 210 6.04 19.50 3.85
C GLY A 210 7.32 20.20 3.41
N PHE A 211 7.22 21.14 2.48
CA PHE A 211 8.37 21.87 1.95
C PHE A 211 8.55 23.26 2.56
N ALA A 212 7.63 23.74 3.39
CA ALA A 212 7.68 25.09 3.99
C ALA A 212 8.89 25.30 4.93
N GLY A 213 9.57 24.25 5.38
CA GLY A 213 10.76 24.31 6.22
C GLY A 213 12.10 24.16 5.48
N LEU A 214 12.08 23.90 4.19
CA LEU A 214 13.28 23.78 3.37
C LEU A 214 13.64 25.18 2.82
N LYS A 215 14.36 25.97 3.61
CA LYS A 215 15.03 27.21 3.17
C LYS A 215 16.51 26.94 2.97
#